data_8f803a6cc9b308cd40d58f9718517c65
#
_entry.id   8f803a6cc9b308cd40d58f9718517c65
#
_cell.length_a   1.000
_cell.length_b   1.000
_cell.length_c   1.000
_cell.angle_alpha   90.00
_cell.angle_beta   90.00
_cell.angle_gamma   90.00
#
_symmetry.space_group_name_H-M   'P 1'
#
loop_
_entity.id
_entity.type
_entity.pdbx_description
1 polymer ?
#
loop_
_entity_poly.entity_id
_entity_poly.type
_entity_poly.pdbx_seq_one_letter_code
_entity_poly.pdbx_strand_id
1 'polypeptide(L)'
;MPLTGYSLTMSWRLARRARRAGWAVALGVFLVGGSPASAQDAGELEVDAALERIGASVERFYARALNVLADVRVRVRPLGRDLSPQGRTRNLLYEMRVEWAEATDGTVPEPVVARKLLLADGRPPEAGDEPRCGDPGPLSEEPLAVFLPARRKDYLFSWRGRGREAGRETIILDYRTRYDEEPTIEWDETCVRVHLPGLTRGRVWADAANGDVLRVDERLAGMFEFRVPPEHSLGGAPLTMTIERADSSVRYRPVAFSDPDETLLLPSRLELMTVWRNSGVERQLTLHEISNYRRFVTGSRLLSAPRRP
;
A
#
# COMPACT_ATOMS: atom_id res chain seq x y z
N MET A 1 16.64 12.45 -6.39
CA MET A 1 15.28 12.94 -6.14
C MET A 1 14.55 11.80 -5.44
N PRO A 2 14.11 11.96 -4.21
CA PRO A 2 13.42 10.87 -3.49
C PRO A 2 12.03 10.68 -4.06
N LEU A 3 11.67 9.42 -4.23
CA LEU A 3 10.40 8.93 -4.75
C LEU A 3 9.31 9.14 -3.69
N THR A 4 8.24 9.80 -4.08
CA THR A 4 7.15 10.22 -3.20
C THR A 4 6.13 9.10 -3.00
N GLY A 5 6.20 8.41 -1.87
CA GLY A 5 5.12 7.59 -1.35
C GLY A 5 4.18 8.43 -0.47
N TYR A 6 2.87 8.20 -0.54
CA TYR A 6 1.94 8.75 0.44
C TYR A 6 2.01 7.88 1.69
N SER A 7 2.40 8.47 2.78
CA SER A 7 2.45 7.81 4.06
C SER A 7 1.89 8.79 5.10
N LEU A 8 1.02 8.34 5.99
CA LEU A 8 0.23 9.16 6.91
C LEU A 8 0.29 8.61 8.36
N THR A 9 0.71 9.34 9.42
CA THR A 9 0.75 8.84 10.81
C THR A 9 0.30 9.79 11.91
N MET A 10 -0.18 9.30 13.05
CA MET A 10 -0.66 10.06 14.21
C MET A 10 -0.25 9.47 15.57
N SER A 11 0.07 10.33 16.53
CA SER A 11 0.20 9.95 17.94
C SER A 11 -0.93 10.54 18.78
N TRP A 12 -1.51 9.73 19.70
CA TRP A 12 -2.45 10.19 20.73
C TRP A 12 -1.83 10.08 22.11
N ARG A 13 -1.80 11.18 22.87
CA ARG A 13 -1.59 11.12 24.32
C ARG A 13 -2.92 10.92 25.03
N LEU A 14 -3.11 9.75 25.61
CA LEU A 14 -4.24 9.46 26.50
C LEU A 14 -4.03 10.19 27.84
N ALA A 15 -4.87 11.19 28.10
CA ALA A 15 -5.02 11.77 29.42
C ALA A 15 -5.69 10.76 30.36
N ARG A 16 -4.95 10.25 31.33
CA ARG A 16 -5.48 9.43 32.43
C ARG A 16 -6.40 10.27 33.30
N ARG A 17 -7.69 9.99 33.32
CA ARG A 17 -8.60 10.39 34.40
C ARG A 17 -8.93 9.17 35.24
N ALA A 18 -8.35 9.14 36.41
CA ALA A 18 -8.75 8.25 37.50
C ALA A 18 -10.16 8.65 37.99
N ARG A 19 -11.07 7.69 38.13
CA ARG A 19 -12.23 7.81 39.01
C ARG A 19 -12.41 6.54 39.83
N ARG A 20 -12.69 6.82 41.11
CA ARG A 20 -12.71 5.93 42.26
C ARG A 20 -13.97 5.09 42.32
N ALA A 21 -13.82 3.88 42.85
CA ALA A 21 -14.59 3.13 43.84
C ALA A 21 -16.11 3.06 43.76
N GLY A 22 -16.61 1.84 43.70
CA GLY A 22 -17.96 1.42 44.09
C GLY A 22 -17.97 -0.08 44.30
N TRP A 23 -18.06 -0.49 45.57
CA TRP A 23 -18.24 -1.88 46.00
C TRP A 23 -19.67 -2.35 45.74
N ALA A 24 -19.83 -3.51 45.13
CA ALA A 24 -21.06 -4.31 45.23
C ALA A 24 -20.69 -5.79 45.24
N VAL A 25 -21.03 -6.43 46.35
CA VAL A 25 -20.99 -7.87 46.58
C VAL A 25 -22.19 -8.50 45.88
N ALA A 26 -22.00 -9.53 45.08
CA ALA A 26 -23.05 -10.42 44.63
C ALA A 26 -22.53 -11.87 44.49
N LEU A 27 -23.29 -12.75 45.10
CA LEU A 27 -23.12 -14.19 45.29
C LEU A 27 -22.83 -15.00 44.04
N GLY A 28 -22.07 -16.09 44.25
CA GLY A 28 -21.68 -17.03 43.24
C GLY A 28 -22.80 -17.94 42.74
N VAL A 29 -22.60 -18.29 41.47
CA VAL A 29 -23.08 -19.52 40.85
C VAL A 29 -21.90 -20.14 40.14
N PHE A 30 -21.44 -21.28 40.63
CA PHE A 30 -20.44 -22.12 39.97
C PHE A 30 -21.11 -22.76 38.73
N LEU A 31 -20.89 -22.17 37.56
CA LEU A 31 -21.00 -22.88 36.28
C LEU A 31 -19.60 -23.33 35.88
N VAL A 32 -19.42 -24.62 35.77
CA VAL A 32 -18.22 -25.25 35.18
C VAL A 32 -18.18 -24.82 33.71
N GLY A 33 -17.55 -23.68 33.45
CA GLY A 33 -17.30 -23.17 32.12
C GLY A 33 -15.99 -23.75 31.66
N GLY A 34 -15.98 -24.56 30.60
CA GLY A 34 -14.80 -24.97 29.89
C GLY A 34 -14.00 -23.70 29.46
N SER A 35 -12.71 -23.72 29.73
CA SER A 35 -11.81 -22.59 29.54
C SER A 35 -11.83 -22.10 28.10
N PRO A 36 -12.01 -20.79 27.82
CA PRO A 36 -11.94 -20.23 26.47
C PRO A 36 -10.51 -20.21 25.89
N ALA A 37 -9.51 -20.64 26.63
CA ALA A 37 -8.10 -20.68 26.23
C ALA A 37 -7.84 -21.52 24.97
N SER A 38 -8.53 -22.65 24.79
CA SER A 38 -8.27 -23.56 23.66
C SER A 38 -8.67 -23.01 22.28
N ALA A 39 -9.61 -22.08 22.21
CA ALA A 39 -10.04 -21.50 20.93
C ALA A 39 -9.12 -20.35 20.46
N GLN A 40 -8.52 -19.61 21.40
CA GLN A 40 -7.55 -18.58 21.11
C GLN A 40 -6.23 -19.19 20.62
N ASP A 41 -5.73 -20.22 21.32
CA ASP A 41 -4.50 -20.91 20.95
C ASP A 41 -4.59 -21.56 19.55
N ALA A 42 -5.77 -22.12 19.18
CA ALA A 42 -5.99 -22.67 17.85
C ALA A 42 -5.99 -21.58 16.76
N GLY A 43 -6.55 -20.41 17.04
CA GLY A 43 -6.55 -19.29 16.11
C GLY A 43 -5.16 -18.69 15.89
N GLU A 44 -4.35 -18.58 16.91
CA GLU A 44 -2.95 -18.11 16.81
C GLU A 44 -2.10 -19.08 15.99
N LEU A 45 -2.23 -20.39 16.20
CA LEU A 45 -1.52 -21.40 15.41
C LEU A 45 -1.91 -21.36 13.91
N GLU A 46 -3.18 -21.08 13.60
CA GLU A 46 -3.63 -20.91 12.21
C GLU A 46 -3.05 -19.64 11.57
N VAL A 47 -2.94 -18.54 12.32
CA VAL A 47 -2.33 -17.28 11.85
C VAL A 47 -0.85 -17.50 11.56
N ASP A 48 -0.10 -18.10 12.47
CA ASP A 48 1.33 -18.34 12.30
C ASP A 48 1.62 -19.26 11.12
N ALA A 49 0.87 -20.35 10.98
CA ALA A 49 1.02 -21.26 9.84
C ALA A 49 0.64 -20.58 8.51
N ALA A 50 -0.30 -19.65 8.51
CA ALA A 50 -0.64 -18.86 7.34
C ALA A 50 0.47 -17.86 6.99
N LEU A 51 1.00 -17.15 8.00
CA LEU A 51 2.08 -16.18 7.82
C LEU A 51 3.36 -16.83 7.31
N GLU A 52 3.70 -18.03 7.78
CA GLU A 52 4.86 -18.79 7.26
C GLU A 52 4.71 -19.05 5.75
N ARG A 53 3.56 -19.53 5.31
CA ARG A 53 3.30 -19.81 3.89
C ARG A 53 3.28 -18.53 3.04
N ILE A 54 2.61 -17.48 3.51
CA ILE A 54 2.56 -16.19 2.83
C ILE A 54 3.96 -15.59 2.73
N GLY A 55 4.73 -15.59 3.83
CA GLY A 55 6.08 -15.05 3.85
C GLY A 55 7.01 -15.79 2.89
N ALA A 56 6.99 -17.11 2.88
CA ALA A 56 7.78 -17.88 1.93
C ALA A 56 7.39 -17.60 0.47
N SER A 57 6.11 -17.32 0.19
CA SER A 57 5.67 -16.89 -1.14
C SER A 57 6.18 -15.48 -1.49
N VAL A 58 6.10 -14.55 -0.55
CA VAL A 58 6.59 -13.17 -0.72
C VAL A 58 8.11 -13.12 -0.87
N GLU A 59 8.87 -13.91 -0.11
CA GLU A 59 10.31 -14.03 -0.30
C GLU A 59 10.67 -14.55 -1.70
N ARG A 60 9.94 -15.56 -2.20
CA ARG A 60 10.11 -16.04 -3.58
C ARG A 60 9.75 -14.97 -4.61
N PHE A 61 8.73 -14.16 -4.34
CA PHE A 61 8.37 -13.02 -5.19
C PHE A 61 9.53 -12.04 -5.28
N TYR A 62 10.07 -11.56 -4.16
CA TYR A 62 11.20 -10.60 -4.16
C TYR A 62 12.46 -11.18 -4.78
N ALA A 63 12.76 -12.47 -4.58
CA ALA A 63 13.90 -13.13 -5.20
C ALA A 63 13.80 -13.23 -6.73
N ARG A 64 12.59 -13.14 -7.30
CA ARG A 64 12.34 -13.33 -8.74
C ARG A 64 11.82 -12.06 -9.43
N ALA A 65 11.27 -11.11 -8.68
CA ALA A 65 10.73 -9.84 -9.21
C ALA A 65 11.86 -8.90 -9.63
N LEU A 66 12.71 -9.42 -10.52
CA LEU A 66 13.80 -8.65 -11.14
C LEU A 66 13.19 -7.65 -12.13
N ASN A 67 13.96 -6.67 -12.49
CA ASN A 67 13.71 -5.59 -13.44
C ASN A 67 12.58 -5.82 -14.46
N VAL A 68 11.48 -5.10 -14.30
CA VAL A 68 10.31 -5.24 -15.18
C VAL A 68 9.89 -3.91 -15.79
N LEU A 69 9.45 -3.98 -17.04
CA LEU A 69 8.72 -2.93 -17.75
C LEU A 69 7.26 -3.33 -17.81
N ALA A 70 6.36 -2.36 -17.67
CA ALA A 70 4.93 -2.59 -17.84
C ALA A 70 4.23 -1.34 -18.41
N ASP A 71 3.10 -1.55 -19.04
CA ASP A 71 2.19 -0.48 -19.44
C ASP A 71 1.18 -0.27 -18.32
N VAL A 72 1.03 0.97 -17.86
CA VAL A 72 0.10 1.35 -16.80
C VAL A 72 -0.92 2.34 -17.33
N ARG A 73 -2.18 1.91 -17.41
CA ARG A 73 -3.29 2.82 -17.67
C ARG A 73 -3.82 3.35 -16.36
N VAL A 74 -3.80 4.67 -16.22
CA VAL A 74 -4.30 5.36 -15.04
C VAL A 74 -5.56 6.12 -15.40
N ARG A 75 -6.64 5.87 -14.66
CA ARG A 75 -7.88 6.66 -14.73
C ARG A 75 -8.04 7.41 -13.43
N VAL A 76 -7.92 8.74 -13.49
CA VAL A 76 -8.15 9.64 -12.35
C VAL A 76 -9.55 10.19 -12.45
N ARG A 77 -10.40 9.85 -11.51
CA ARG A 77 -11.81 10.21 -11.48
C ARG A 77 -12.10 11.11 -10.30
N PRO A 78 -12.37 12.39 -10.54
CA PRO A 78 -12.82 13.29 -9.49
C PRO A 78 -14.15 12.82 -8.88
N LEU A 79 -14.30 13.03 -7.56
CA LEU A 79 -15.47 12.63 -6.80
C LEU A 79 -16.16 13.85 -6.18
N GLY A 80 -17.48 13.82 -6.18
CA GLY A 80 -18.32 14.76 -5.45
C GLY A 80 -18.30 14.55 -3.94
N ARG A 81 -19.09 15.34 -3.23
CA ARG A 81 -19.20 15.25 -1.75
C ARG A 81 -19.79 13.92 -1.28
N ASP A 82 -20.64 13.33 -2.09
CA ASP A 82 -21.28 12.03 -1.87
C ASP A 82 -20.44 10.86 -2.38
N LEU A 83 -19.19 11.12 -2.80
CA LEU A 83 -18.27 10.18 -3.42
C LEU A 83 -18.75 9.61 -4.76
N SER A 84 -19.79 10.17 -5.36
CA SER A 84 -20.15 9.87 -6.75
C SER A 84 -19.15 10.49 -7.73
N PRO A 85 -18.95 9.89 -8.91
CA PRO A 85 -18.13 10.49 -9.96
C PRO A 85 -18.63 11.89 -10.34
N GLN A 86 -17.73 12.88 -10.34
CA GLN A 86 -18.04 14.25 -10.69
C GLN A 86 -16.90 14.85 -11.52
N GLY A 87 -17.23 15.55 -12.59
CA GLY A 87 -16.23 16.16 -13.46
C GLY A 87 -15.65 15.22 -14.51
N ARG A 88 -14.58 15.67 -15.16
CA ARG A 88 -13.94 14.96 -16.27
C ARG A 88 -12.93 13.92 -15.73
N THR A 89 -13.06 12.68 -16.15
CA THR A 89 -12.05 11.65 -15.91
C THR A 89 -10.82 11.91 -16.79
N ARG A 90 -9.64 11.91 -16.20
CA ARG A 90 -8.37 11.94 -16.92
C ARG A 90 -7.90 10.50 -17.19
N ASN A 91 -7.44 10.25 -18.40
CA ASN A 91 -6.91 8.95 -18.79
C ASN A 91 -5.44 9.12 -19.18
N LEU A 92 -4.56 8.44 -18.49
CA LEU A 92 -3.12 8.53 -18.68
C LEU A 92 -2.57 7.15 -19.00
N LEU A 93 -1.62 7.08 -19.93
CA LEU A 93 -0.88 5.86 -20.23
C LEU A 93 0.60 6.10 -19.92
N TYR A 94 1.15 5.28 -19.05
CA TYR A 94 2.56 5.30 -18.71
C TYR A 94 3.25 4.02 -19.15
N GLU A 95 4.53 4.15 -19.52
CA GLU A 95 5.49 3.08 -19.41
C GLU A 95 6.11 3.15 -18.02
N MET A 96 6.02 2.07 -17.26
CA MET A 96 6.58 1.94 -15.92
C MET A 96 7.77 0.99 -15.96
N ARG A 97 8.87 1.42 -15.39
CA ARG A 97 10.08 0.62 -15.18
C ARG A 97 10.28 0.44 -13.67
N VAL A 98 10.39 -0.81 -13.25
CA VAL A 98 10.68 -1.17 -11.86
C VAL A 98 12.03 -1.88 -11.84
N GLU A 99 12.96 -1.34 -11.07
CA GLU A 99 14.27 -1.94 -10.80
C GLU A 99 14.35 -2.26 -9.31
N TRP A 100 14.70 -3.47 -8.99
CA TRP A 100 14.93 -3.88 -7.63
C TRP A 100 16.43 -3.84 -7.34
N ALA A 101 16.83 -3.11 -6.29
CA ALA A 101 18.19 -3.21 -5.79
C ALA A 101 18.41 -4.62 -5.22
N GLU A 102 19.61 -5.15 -5.40
CA GLU A 102 19.97 -6.43 -4.76
C GLU A 102 19.83 -6.27 -3.23
N ALA A 103 19.14 -7.22 -2.62
CA ALA A 103 18.99 -7.24 -1.16
C ALA A 103 20.36 -7.50 -0.53
N THR A 104 20.89 -6.52 0.19
CA THR A 104 22.08 -6.65 1.01
C THR A 104 21.67 -6.96 2.44
N ASP A 105 22.20 -8.06 3.00
CA ASP A 105 22.18 -8.39 4.44
C ASP A 105 20.77 -8.36 5.10
N GLY A 106 19.77 -9.01 4.49
CA GLY A 106 18.44 -9.17 5.09
C GLY A 106 17.57 -7.92 5.11
N THR A 107 17.95 -6.87 4.37
CA THR A 107 17.10 -5.71 4.12
C THR A 107 16.02 -6.04 3.09
N VAL A 108 14.85 -5.41 3.21
CA VAL A 108 13.81 -5.48 2.19
C VAL A 108 14.30 -4.72 0.96
N PRO A 109 14.32 -5.33 -0.24
CA PRO A 109 14.71 -4.61 -1.44
C PRO A 109 13.74 -3.45 -1.69
N GLU A 110 14.26 -2.25 -1.88
CA GLU A 110 13.44 -1.10 -2.27
C GLU A 110 13.40 -1.00 -3.79
N PRO A 111 12.19 -0.97 -4.39
CA PRO A 111 12.07 -0.78 -5.82
C PRO A 111 12.37 0.66 -6.23
N VAL A 112 13.17 0.83 -7.25
CA VAL A 112 13.31 2.09 -7.97
C VAL A 112 12.29 2.09 -9.09
N VAL A 113 11.27 2.95 -8.98
CA VAL A 113 10.20 3.03 -9.97
C VAL A 113 10.36 4.30 -10.80
N ALA A 114 10.59 4.15 -12.10
CA ALA A 114 10.55 5.23 -13.07
C ALA A 114 9.30 5.13 -13.94
N ARG A 115 8.68 6.26 -14.27
CA ARG A 115 7.51 6.32 -15.14
C ARG A 115 7.71 7.35 -16.23
N LYS A 116 7.32 6.99 -17.45
CA LYS A 116 7.28 7.89 -18.60
C LYS A 116 5.83 7.99 -19.07
N LEU A 117 5.28 9.20 -19.08
CA LEU A 117 3.95 9.46 -19.65
C LEU A 117 4.03 9.30 -21.17
N LEU A 118 3.23 8.42 -21.72
CA LEU A 118 3.14 8.15 -23.16
C LEU A 118 1.95 8.84 -23.80
N LEU A 119 0.78 8.81 -23.13
CA LEU A 119 -0.44 9.46 -23.61
C LEU A 119 -1.20 10.10 -22.45
N ALA A 120 -1.78 11.27 -22.71
CA ALA A 120 -2.74 11.97 -21.87
C ALA A 120 -4.06 12.12 -22.64
N ASP A 121 -5.16 11.57 -22.14
CA ASP A 121 -6.47 11.54 -22.79
C ASP A 121 -6.41 11.10 -24.27
N GLY A 122 -5.55 10.13 -24.58
CA GLY A 122 -5.40 9.53 -25.91
C GLY A 122 -4.50 10.30 -26.89
N ARG A 123 -3.89 11.42 -26.50
CA ARG A 123 -2.93 12.19 -27.32
C ARG A 123 -1.52 12.18 -26.70
N PRO A 124 -0.48 12.50 -27.47
CA PRO A 124 0.84 12.75 -26.90
C PRO A 124 0.80 13.79 -25.79
N PRO A 125 1.63 13.65 -24.72
CA PRO A 125 1.63 14.58 -23.61
C PRO A 125 2.14 15.95 -24.04
N GLU A 126 1.54 17.00 -23.48
CA GLU A 126 1.92 18.40 -23.66
C GLU A 126 2.42 18.98 -22.31
N ALA A 127 3.04 20.16 -22.37
CA ALA A 127 3.38 20.90 -21.16
C ALA A 127 2.14 21.11 -20.29
N GLY A 128 2.17 20.67 -19.02
CA GLY A 128 1.05 20.70 -18.07
C GLY A 128 0.25 19.40 -17.96
N ASP A 129 0.54 18.39 -18.77
CA ASP A 129 0.04 17.02 -18.58
C ASP A 129 0.86 16.23 -17.56
N GLU A 130 1.98 16.77 -17.11
CA GLU A 130 2.82 16.17 -16.07
C GLU A 130 2.03 15.89 -14.79
N PRO A 131 2.48 14.94 -13.97
CA PRO A 131 1.81 14.63 -12.71
C PRO A 131 1.60 15.89 -11.87
N ARG A 132 0.35 16.12 -11.48
CA ARG A 132 -0.02 17.22 -10.59
C ARG A 132 0.10 16.78 -9.14
N CYS A 133 0.14 17.75 -8.24
CA CYS A 133 -0.08 17.49 -6.83
C CYS A 133 -1.42 16.75 -6.64
N GLY A 134 -1.38 15.61 -5.97
CA GLY A 134 -2.55 14.73 -5.84
C GLY A 134 -2.70 13.69 -6.94
N ASP A 135 -1.98 13.78 -8.04
CA ASP A 135 -1.86 12.63 -8.95
C ASP A 135 -1.13 11.49 -8.21
N PRO A 136 -1.59 10.25 -8.36
CA PRO A 136 -0.98 9.14 -7.65
C PRO A 136 0.50 9.06 -8.01
N GLY A 137 1.33 9.05 -6.99
CA GLY A 137 2.75 8.79 -7.08
C GLY A 137 3.04 7.48 -7.84
N PRO A 138 4.31 7.15 -8.11
CA PRO A 138 4.67 5.79 -8.48
C PRO A 138 4.06 4.85 -7.45
N LEU A 139 3.74 3.62 -7.87
CA LEU A 139 3.31 2.59 -6.93
C LEU A 139 4.29 2.63 -5.75
N SER A 140 3.80 3.10 -4.62
CA SER A 140 4.57 3.16 -3.39
C SER A 140 4.89 1.75 -2.92
N GLU A 141 5.65 1.66 -1.87
CA GLU A 141 6.11 0.42 -1.25
C GLU A 141 5.18 -0.76 -1.52
N GLU A 142 5.75 -1.82 -2.05
CA GLU A 142 5.02 -3.04 -2.34
C GLU A 142 4.32 -3.52 -1.06
N PRO A 143 2.98 -3.56 -1.00
CA PRO A 143 2.25 -3.90 0.23
C PRO A 143 2.54 -5.33 0.72
N LEU A 144 3.26 -6.13 -0.07
CA LEU A 144 3.70 -7.46 0.32
C LEU A 144 4.81 -7.45 1.37
N ALA A 145 5.58 -6.36 1.50
CA ALA A 145 6.70 -6.27 2.42
C ALA A 145 6.31 -6.54 3.89
N VAL A 146 5.07 -6.23 4.28
CA VAL A 146 4.56 -6.49 5.65
C VAL A 146 4.55 -7.98 6.02
N PHE A 147 4.54 -8.87 5.03
CA PHE A 147 4.52 -10.33 5.24
C PHE A 147 5.91 -10.95 5.32
N LEU A 148 6.97 -10.20 5.04
CA LEU A 148 8.34 -10.68 5.19
C LEU A 148 8.66 -10.97 6.67
N PRO A 149 9.37 -12.06 6.99
CA PRO A 149 9.70 -12.43 8.37
C PRO A 149 10.32 -11.29 9.17
N ALA A 150 11.21 -10.50 8.56
CA ALA A 150 11.88 -9.37 9.19
C ALA A 150 10.90 -8.23 9.61
N ARG A 151 9.78 -8.07 8.90
CA ARG A 151 8.79 -7.00 9.12
C ARG A 151 7.59 -7.44 9.94
N ARG A 152 7.30 -8.73 10.07
CA ARG A 152 6.12 -9.26 10.79
C ARG A 152 6.02 -8.78 12.23
N LYS A 153 7.15 -8.60 12.91
CA LYS A 153 7.20 -8.11 14.31
C LYS A 153 6.59 -6.72 14.48
N ASP A 154 6.55 -5.91 13.42
CA ASP A 154 6.05 -4.54 13.43
C ASP A 154 4.52 -4.50 13.26
N TYR A 155 3.88 -5.66 13.02
CA TYR A 155 2.45 -5.80 12.75
C TYR A 155 1.76 -6.75 13.71
N LEU A 156 0.46 -6.54 13.85
CA LEU A 156 -0.46 -7.45 14.52
C LEU A 156 -1.37 -8.07 13.47
N PHE A 157 -1.36 -9.40 13.39
CA PHE A 157 -2.20 -10.15 12.47
C PHE A 157 -3.33 -10.84 13.20
N SER A 158 -4.47 -11.01 12.53
CA SER A 158 -5.60 -11.74 13.07
C SER A 158 -6.28 -12.55 11.98
N TRP A 159 -6.75 -13.73 12.35
CA TRP A 159 -7.51 -14.61 11.46
C TRP A 159 -8.88 -14.00 11.17
N ARG A 160 -9.24 -13.87 9.90
CA ARG A 160 -10.56 -13.40 9.48
C ARG A 160 -11.44 -14.54 8.95
N GLY A 161 -10.81 -15.59 8.43
CA GLY A 161 -11.53 -16.74 7.89
C GLY A 161 -10.97 -17.22 6.55
N ARG A 162 -11.82 -17.93 5.83
CA ARG A 162 -11.56 -18.41 4.47
C ARG A 162 -12.53 -17.75 3.50
N GLY A 163 -12.13 -17.67 2.24
CA GLY A 163 -12.94 -17.07 1.17
C GLY A 163 -12.49 -17.51 -0.20
N ARG A 164 -12.88 -16.71 -1.20
CA ARG A 164 -12.45 -16.90 -2.60
C ARG A 164 -12.03 -15.56 -3.19
N GLU A 165 -10.92 -15.56 -3.91
CA GLU A 165 -10.45 -14.42 -4.72
C GLU A 165 -9.94 -14.97 -6.06
N ALA A 166 -10.34 -14.35 -7.16
CA ALA A 166 -10.00 -14.79 -8.53
C ALA A 166 -10.26 -16.29 -8.80
N GLY A 167 -11.32 -16.86 -8.21
CA GLY A 167 -11.70 -18.26 -8.35
C GLY A 167 -10.91 -19.26 -7.48
N ARG A 168 -9.88 -18.80 -6.73
CA ARG A 168 -9.04 -19.62 -5.85
C ARG A 168 -9.53 -19.56 -4.41
N GLU A 169 -9.42 -20.66 -3.66
CA GLU A 169 -9.67 -20.67 -2.23
C GLU A 169 -8.60 -19.87 -1.49
N THR A 170 -9.01 -19.02 -0.55
CA THR A 170 -8.10 -18.13 0.14
C THR A 170 -8.21 -18.22 1.66
N ILE A 171 -7.08 -17.98 2.30
CA ILE A 171 -6.97 -17.58 3.69
C ILE A 171 -7.08 -16.06 3.72
N ILE A 172 -7.83 -15.54 4.69
CA ILE A 172 -8.00 -14.10 4.88
C ILE A 172 -7.45 -13.72 6.24
N LEU A 173 -6.48 -12.79 6.25
CA LEU A 173 -5.95 -12.20 7.46
C LEU A 173 -6.20 -10.69 7.45
N ASP A 174 -6.55 -10.16 8.62
CA ASP A 174 -6.50 -8.72 8.88
C ASP A 174 -5.15 -8.39 9.56
N TYR A 175 -4.60 -7.22 9.26
CA TYR A 175 -3.39 -6.74 9.90
C TYR A 175 -3.45 -5.25 10.20
N ARG A 176 -2.64 -4.83 11.16
CA ARG A 176 -2.41 -3.43 11.52
C ARG A 176 -1.01 -3.27 12.08
N THR A 177 -0.46 -2.07 11.99
CA THR A 177 0.81 -1.76 12.67
C THR A 177 0.67 -1.94 14.18
N ARG A 178 1.75 -2.37 14.81
CA ARG A 178 1.84 -2.59 16.25
C ARG A 178 2.10 -1.30 17.01
N TYR A 179 2.87 -0.42 16.39
CA TYR A 179 3.33 0.83 17.01
C TYR A 179 2.80 2.01 16.21
N ASP A 180 2.49 3.09 16.94
CA ASP A 180 2.19 4.38 16.33
C ASP A 180 3.53 5.13 16.18
N GLU A 181 3.88 5.44 14.94
CA GLU A 181 5.03 6.28 14.63
C GLU A 181 4.55 7.72 14.40
N GLU A 182 5.41 8.73 14.63
CA GLU A 182 5.00 10.12 14.41
C GLU A 182 4.82 10.44 12.93
N PRO A 183 3.79 11.24 12.58
CA PRO A 183 3.55 11.68 11.21
C PRO A 183 4.67 12.54 10.67
N THR A 184 5.03 12.32 9.42
CA THR A 184 5.89 13.24 8.69
C THR A 184 5.09 13.98 7.64
N ILE A 185 5.15 15.32 7.67
CA ILE A 185 4.48 16.17 6.69
C ILE A 185 5.55 17.00 6.01
N GLU A 186 5.68 16.79 4.71
CA GLU A 186 6.63 17.51 3.88
C GLU A 186 5.87 18.47 2.96
N TRP A 187 6.30 19.70 2.95
CA TRP A 187 5.74 20.75 2.11
C TRP A 187 6.67 21.06 0.96
N ASP A 188 6.13 21.06 -0.25
CA ASP A 188 6.75 21.55 -1.46
C ASP A 188 6.04 22.84 -1.90
N GLU A 189 6.55 23.59 -2.88
CA GLU A 189 5.96 24.86 -3.33
C GLU A 189 4.47 24.73 -3.68
N THR A 190 4.06 23.59 -4.20
CA THR A 190 2.68 23.35 -4.68
C THR A 190 2.04 22.10 -4.08
N CYS A 191 2.76 21.32 -3.31
CA CYS A 191 2.31 20.02 -2.83
C CYS A 191 2.58 19.79 -1.35
N VAL A 192 1.69 19.05 -0.70
CA VAL A 192 1.93 18.49 0.62
C VAL A 192 2.01 16.97 0.49
N ARG A 193 3.07 16.39 1.05
CA ARG A 193 3.22 14.96 1.23
C ARG A 193 3.02 14.64 2.69
N VAL A 194 2.19 13.68 2.95
CA VAL A 194 1.88 13.26 4.29
C VAL A 194 2.20 11.79 4.43
N HIS A 195 3.11 11.47 5.32
CA HIS A 195 3.53 10.12 5.63
C HIS A 195 2.91 9.68 6.97
N LEU A 196 2.09 8.60 6.99
CA LEU A 196 1.32 8.15 8.15
C LEU A 196 1.65 6.67 8.50
N PRO A 197 2.86 6.31 9.02
CA PRO A 197 3.08 4.98 9.57
C PRO A 197 2.16 4.76 10.78
N GLY A 198 1.55 3.58 10.89
CA GLY A 198 0.76 3.23 12.08
C GLY A 198 -0.74 3.43 12.00
N LEU A 199 -1.25 4.23 11.07
CA LEU A 199 -2.70 4.41 10.91
C LEU A 199 -3.32 3.57 9.80
N THR A 200 -2.62 2.57 9.28
CA THR A 200 -3.14 1.69 8.24
C THR A 200 -3.66 0.39 8.82
N ARG A 201 -4.82 -0.02 8.38
CA ARG A 201 -5.38 -1.36 8.58
C ARG A 201 -5.45 -2.05 7.24
N GLY A 202 -4.90 -3.25 7.18
CA GLY A 202 -4.88 -4.03 5.96
C GLY A 202 -5.67 -5.32 6.08
N ARG A 203 -6.00 -5.87 4.92
CA ARG A 203 -6.54 -7.21 4.74
C ARG A 203 -5.87 -7.87 3.56
N VAL A 204 -5.45 -9.11 3.74
CA VAL A 204 -4.85 -9.92 2.70
C VAL A 204 -5.72 -11.13 2.38
N TRP A 205 -5.79 -11.46 1.10
CA TRP A 205 -6.32 -12.71 0.58
C TRP A 205 -5.16 -13.48 -0.03
N ALA A 206 -4.75 -14.55 0.62
CA ALA A 206 -3.68 -15.43 0.17
C ALA A 206 -4.25 -16.77 -0.24
N ASP A 207 -3.74 -17.36 -1.30
CA ASP A 207 -4.11 -18.70 -1.75
C ASP A 207 -3.89 -19.72 -0.63
N ALA A 208 -4.91 -20.51 -0.35
CA ALA A 208 -4.86 -21.47 0.75
C ALA A 208 -3.86 -22.60 0.53
N ALA A 209 -3.53 -22.92 -0.73
CA ALA A 209 -2.63 -24.03 -1.08
C ALA A 209 -1.16 -23.63 -0.98
N ASN A 210 -0.75 -22.48 -1.52
CA ASN A 210 0.65 -22.10 -1.69
C ASN A 210 1.07 -20.78 -1.04
N GLY A 211 0.12 -20.04 -0.44
CA GLY A 211 0.35 -18.76 0.23
C GLY A 211 0.54 -17.56 -0.69
N ASP A 212 0.31 -17.71 -2.00
CA ASP A 212 0.41 -16.61 -2.96
C ASP A 212 -0.60 -15.51 -2.63
N VAL A 213 -0.14 -14.27 -2.53
CA VAL A 213 -1.03 -13.14 -2.26
C VAL A 213 -1.77 -12.76 -3.53
N LEU A 214 -3.09 -12.83 -3.49
CA LEU A 214 -3.98 -12.51 -4.61
C LEU A 214 -4.54 -11.10 -4.53
N ARG A 215 -4.70 -10.58 -3.31
CA ARG A 215 -5.23 -9.24 -3.05
C ARG A 215 -4.77 -8.71 -1.71
N VAL A 216 -4.47 -7.42 -1.67
CA VAL A 216 -4.25 -6.65 -0.44
C VAL A 216 -5.14 -5.42 -0.48
N ASP A 217 -5.92 -5.21 0.56
CA ASP A 217 -6.66 -3.95 0.77
C ASP A 217 -6.08 -3.26 1.99
N GLU A 218 -5.85 -1.97 1.87
CA GLU A 218 -5.45 -1.13 2.99
C GLU A 218 -6.37 0.08 3.10
N ARG A 219 -6.54 0.58 4.30
CA ARG A 219 -7.34 1.77 4.57
C ARG A 219 -6.81 2.51 5.78
N LEU A 220 -7.04 3.80 5.78
CA LEU A 220 -6.79 4.63 6.93
C LEU A 220 -7.67 4.20 8.11
N ALA A 221 -7.08 4.05 9.29
CA ALA A 221 -7.76 3.58 10.51
C ALA A 221 -8.51 4.68 11.25
N GLY A 222 -8.70 5.84 10.66
CA GLY A 222 -9.39 6.99 11.23
C GLY A 222 -9.28 8.19 10.31
N MET A 223 -9.52 9.39 10.83
CA MET A 223 -9.24 10.64 10.14
C MET A 223 -7.93 11.23 10.69
N PHE A 224 -7.19 11.90 9.84
CA PHE A 224 -5.98 12.60 10.23
C PHE A 224 -6.10 14.09 9.96
N GLU A 225 -5.91 14.89 11.00
CA GLU A 225 -5.95 16.34 10.92
C GLU A 225 -4.59 16.93 11.24
N PHE A 226 -4.16 17.91 10.45
CA PHE A 226 -2.91 18.62 10.65
C PHE A 226 -3.01 20.09 10.28
N ARG A 227 -2.14 20.91 10.87
CA ARG A 227 -2.12 22.34 10.61
C ARG A 227 -1.30 22.66 9.36
N VAL A 228 -1.80 23.63 8.59
CA VAL A 228 -1.06 24.21 7.47
C VAL A 228 -0.16 25.31 8.03
N PRO A 229 1.16 25.25 7.79
CA PRO A 229 2.07 26.32 8.19
C PRO A 229 1.71 27.65 7.52
N PRO A 230 1.89 28.80 8.18
CA PRO A 230 1.52 30.11 7.63
C PRO A 230 2.14 30.41 6.27
N GLU A 231 3.35 29.97 6.02
CA GLU A 231 4.10 30.12 4.77
C GLU A 231 3.48 29.38 3.59
N HIS A 232 2.69 28.34 3.86
CA HIS A 232 1.95 27.56 2.87
C HIS A 232 0.45 27.90 2.85
N SER A 233 0.01 28.83 3.69
CA SER A 233 -1.35 29.30 3.77
C SER A 233 -1.54 30.50 2.84
N LEU A 234 -1.90 30.27 1.59
CA LEU A 234 -2.20 31.33 0.63
C LEU A 234 -3.57 31.95 0.94
N GLY A 235 -3.60 33.24 1.29
CA GLY A 235 -4.74 34.17 1.26
C GLY A 235 -6.14 33.59 1.48
N GLY A 236 -6.44 33.00 2.67
CA GLY A 236 -7.73 32.40 2.97
C GLY A 236 -7.76 30.88 2.89
N ALA A 237 -6.63 30.22 2.66
CA ALA A 237 -6.52 28.77 2.79
C ALA A 237 -6.85 28.31 4.22
N PRO A 238 -7.45 27.13 4.41
CA PRO A 238 -7.77 26.61 5.73
C PRO A 238 -6.50 26.40 6.55
N LEU A 239 -6.53 26.85 7.83
CA LEU A 239 -5.43 26.64 8.77
C LEU A 239 -5.24 25.16 9.15
N THR A 240 -6.18 24.31 8.77
CA THR A 240 -6.19 22.88 9.12
C THR A 240 -6.71 22.09 7.92
N MET A 241 -5.97 21.04 7.57
CA MET A 241 -6.36 20.06 6.54
C MET A 241 -6.67 18.73 7.21
N THR A 242 -7.63 17.99 6.64
CA THR A 242 -8.01 16.67 7.16
C THR A 242 -7.99 15.64 6.04
N ILE A 243 -7.37 14.50 6.27
CA ILE A 243 -7.49 13.33 5.42
C ILE A 243 -8.56 12.43 6.03
N GLU A 244 -9.66 12.26 5.31
CA GLU A 244 -10.77 11.44 5.75
C GLU A 244 -10.63 9.99 5.31
N ARG A 245 -10.03 9.78 4.12
CA ARG A 245 -9.81 8.46 3.55
C ARG A 245 -8.50 8.43 2.75
N ALA A 246 -7.81 7.33 2.92
CA ALA A 246 -6.71 6.90 2.08
C ALA A 246 -6.81 5.38 1.98
N ASP A 247 -7.62 4.92 1.04
CA ASP A 247 -7.89 3.49 0.84
C ASP A 247 -7.14 3.02 -0.40
N SER A 248 -6.54 1.85 -0.34
CA SER A 248 -5.91 1.18 -1.46
C SER A 248 -6.39 -0.26 -1.61
N SER A 249 -6.41 -0.77 -2.83
CA SER A 249 -6.67 -2.18 -3.13
C SER A 249 -5.78 -2.62 -4.28
N VAL A 250 -4.88 -3.57 -4.02
CA VAL A 250 -3.98 -4.16 -5.01
C VAL A 250 -4.42 -5.58 -5.30
N ARG A 251 -4.58 -5.91 -6.59
CA ARG A 251 -4.87 -7.26 -7.06
C ARG A 251 -3.73 -7.79 -7.90
N TYR A 252 -3.37 -9.02 -7.67
CA TYR A 252 -2.29 -9.72 -8.34
C TYR A 252 -2.85 -10.74 -9.32
N ARG A 253 -2.11 -10.99 -10.39
CA ARG A 253 -2.42 -12.05 -11.35
C ARG A 253 -1.14 -12.76 -11.81
N PRO A 254 -1.24 -14.02 -12.24
CA PRO A 254 -0.12 -14.69 -12.86
C PRO A 254 0.24 -14.04 -14.19
N VAL A 255 1.53 -13.81 -14.40
CA VAL A 255 2.14 -13.30 -15.62
C VAL A 255 3.23 -14.27 -16.02
N ALA A 256 3.07 -14.87 -17.20
CA ALA A 256 4.05 -15.79 -17.77
C ALA A 256 5.14 -15.00 -18.52
N PHE A 257 6.39 -15.38 -18.30
CA PHE A 257 7.57 -14.91 -19.03
C PHE A 257 8.18 -16.09 -19.78
N SER A 258 8.74 -15.82 -20.94
CA SER A 258 9.37 -16.85 -21.78
C SER A 258 10.90 -16.95 -21.58
N ASP A 259 11.51 -15.92 -20.97
CA ASP A 259 12.95 -15.90 -20.72
C ASP A 259 13.25 -15.17 -19.38
N PRO A 260 13.60 -15.92 -18.33
CA PRO A 260 13.45 -17.37 -18.20
C PRO A 260 11.98 -17.79 -18.22
N ASP A 261 11.72 -19.07 -18.59
CA ASP A 261 10.36 -19.63 -18.55
C ASP A 261 9.87 -19.78 -17.12
N GLU A 262 9.08 -18.79 -16.68
CA GLU A 262 8.51 -18.76 -15.35
C GLU A 262 7.21 -17.96 -15.30
N THR A 263 6.42 -18.21 -14.28
CA THR A 263 5.23 -17.43 -13.96
C THR A 263 5.40 -16.71 -12.63
N LEU A 264 5.19 -15.39 -12.65
CA LEU A 264 5.19 -14.55 -11.45
C LEU A 264 3.80 -13.99 -11.18
N LEU A 265 3.47 -13.83 -9.93
CA LEU A 265 2.25 -13.16 -9.51
C LEU A 265 2.54 -11.66 -9.37
N LEU A 266 2.09 -10.86 -10.33
CA LEU A 266 2.40 -9.42 -10.41
C LEU A 266 1.13 -8.57 -10.25
N PRO A 267 1.25 -7.33 -9.73
CA PRO A 267 0.13 -6.40 -9.65
C PRO A 267 -0.56 -6.24 -11.01
N SER A 268 -1.85 -6.34 -11.06
CA SER A 268 -2.64 -6.18 -12.30
C SER A 268 -3.59 -5.00 -12.21
N ARG A 269 -4.02 -4.68 -11.01
CA ARG A 269 -4.96 -3.58 -10.74
C ARG A 269 -4.64 -2.98 -9.38
N LEU A 270 -4.60 -1.66 -9.34
CA LEU A 270 -4.52 -0.89 -8.10
C LEU A 270 -5.64 0.16 -8.13
N GLU A 271 -6.43 0.19 -7.09
CA GLU A 271 -7.43 1.22 -6.84
C GLU A 271 -6.99 2.05 -5.63
N LEU A 272 -7.02 3.36 -5.77
CA LEU A 272 -6.71 4.31 -4.72
C LEU A 272 -7.88 5.27 -4.54
N MET A 273 -8.36 5.44 -3.33
CA MET A 273 -9.35 6.47 -3.00
C MET A 273 -8.77 7.41 -1.95
N THR A 274 -8.65 8.68 -2.32
CA THR A 274 -8.17 9.71 -1.41
C THR A 274 -9.25 10.78 -1.23
N VAL A 275 -9.56 11.09 0.03
CA VAL A 275 -10.56 12.09 0.40
C VAL A 275 -9.94 13.06 1.38
N TRP A 276 -9.77 14.28 0.92
CA TRP A 276 -9.28 15.40 1.72
C TRP A 276 -10.43 16.35 2.04
N ARG A 277 -10.39 16.94 3.22
CA ARG A 277 -11.29 18.03 3.63
C ARG A 277 -10.46 19.28 3.91
N ASN A 278 -11.02 20.44 3.58
CA ASN A 278 -10.41 21.76 3.78
C ASN A 278 -9.05 21.94 3.08
N SER A 279 -8.80 21.26 1.97
CA SER A 279 -7.49 21.26 1.33
C SER A 279 -7.49 21.95 -0.05
N GLY A 280 -8.64 22.20 -0.65
CA GLY A 280 -8.70 22.52 -2.08
C GLY A 280 -8.30 21.36 -3.00
N VAL A 281 -7.80 20.25 -2.44
CA VAL A 281 -7.47 19.03 -3.18
C VAL A 281 -8.77 18.30 -3.53
N GLU A 282 -8.90 17.90 -4.78
CA GLU A 282 -10.06 17.14 -5.24
C GLU A 282 -10.10 15.76 -4.58
N ARG A 283 -11.31 15.33 -4.17
CA ARG A 283 -11.55 13.93 -3.84
C ARG A 283 -11.41 13.13 -5.11
N GLN A 284 -10.69 12.03 -5.06
CA GLN A 284 -10.48 11.26 -6.29
C GLN A 284 -10.45 9.75 -6.05
N LEU A 285 -10.92 9.03 -7.06
CA LEU A 285 -10.70 7.60 -7.23
C LEU A 285 -9.75 7.42 -8.40
N THR A 286 -8.64 6.78 -8.13
CA THR A 286 -7.65 6.45 -9.16
C THR A 286 -7.61 4.95 -9.38
N LEU A 287 -7.69 4.55 -10.63
CA LEU A 287 -7.59 3.17 -11.05
C LEU A 287 -6.37 3.01 -11.95
N HIS A 288 -5.45 2.13 -11.53
CA HIS A 288 -4.32 1.68 -12.35
C HIS A 288 -4.62 0.28 -12.88
N GLU A 289 -4.51 0.10 -14.17
CA GLU A 289 -4.54 -1.21 -14.84
C GLU A 289 -3.16 -1.47 -15.44
N ILE A 290 -2.48 -2.50 -14.91
CA ILE A 290 -1.10 -2.82 -15.26
C ILE A 290 -1.10 -4.04 -16.17
N SER A 291 -0.39 -3.92 -17.31
CA SER A 291 -0.38 -4.93 -18.35
C SER A 291 0.94 -4.93 -19.11
N ASN A 292 1.08 -5.86 -20.07
CA ASN A 292 2.23 -5.95 -20.96
C ASN A 292 3.56 -6.00 -20.22
N TYR A 293 3.62 -6.82 -19.17
CA TYR A 293 4.85 -7.03 -18.41
C TYR A 293 5.93 -7.64 -19.29
N ARG A 294 7.12 -7.04 -19.25
CA ARG A 294 8.31 -7.44 -19.99
C ARG A 294 9.49 -7.40 -19.04
N ARG A 295 10.40 -8.35 -19.15
CA ARG A 295 11.68 -8.28 -18.45
C ARG A 295 12.68 -7.48 -19.24
N PHE A 296 13.61 -6.85 -18.54
CA PHE A 296 14.78 -6.25 -19.16
C PHE A 296 16.02 -6.59 -18.32
N VAL A 297 17.15 -6.76 -19.02
CA VAL A 297 18.44 -7.02 -18.38
C VAL A 297 19.17 -5.68 -18.27
N THR A 298 19.50 -5.27 -17.06
CA THR A 298 20.41 -4.14 -16.84
C THR A 298 21.84 -4.60 -17.12
N GLY A 299 22.21 -4.65 -18.40
CA GLY A 299 23.55 -5.01 -18.84
C GLY A 299 24.21 -3.83 -19.54
N SER A 300 24.82 -2.91 -18.84
CA SER A 300 25.88 -2.09 -19.40
C SER A 300 27.17 -2.94 -19.46
N ARG A 301 27.34 -3.77 -20.48
CA ARG A 301 28.66 -4.18 -20.89
C ARG A 301 29.35 -2.92 -21.37
N LEU A 302 30.24 -2.36 -20.55
CA LEU A 302 31.31 -1.49 -21.04
C LEU A 302 32.10 -2.34 -22.02
N LEU A 303 31.82 -2.20 -23.31
CA LEU A 303 32.68 -2.66 -24.35
C LEU A 303 33.99 -1.85 -24.19
N SER A 304 34.97 -2.45 -23.55
CA SER A 304 36.32 -1.93 -23.52
C SER A 304 36.73 -1.72 -24.97
N ALA A 305 36.94 -0.46 -25.38
CA ALA A 305 37.43 -0.15 -26.69
C ALA A 305 38.73 -0.93 -26.92
N PRO A 306 38.92 -1.58 -28.09
CA PRO A 306 40.15 -2.25 -28.37
C PRO A 306 41.29 -1.24 -28.34
N ARG A 307 42.33 -1.49 -27.54
CA ARG A 307 43.57 -0.74 -27.58
C ARG A 307 44.12 -0.86 -29.03
N ARG A 308 44.18 0.25 -29.73
CA ARG A 308 44.91 0.32 -30.97
C ARG A 308 46.39 0.14 -30.68
N PRO A 309 47.13 -0.60 -31.55
CA PRO A 309 48.54 -0.84 -31.43
C PRO A 309 49.38 0.44 -31.58
#